data_f29e83db295e8e6aaeff083417ec1331
#
_entry.id   f29e83db295e8e6aaeff083417ec1331
#
_cell.length_a   1.000
_cell.length_b   1.000
_cell.length_c   1.000
_cell.angle_alpha   90.00
_cell.angle_beta   90.00
_cell.angle_gamma   90.00
#
_symmetry.space_group_name_H-M   'P 1'
#
loop_
_entity.id
_entity.type
_entity.pdbx_description
1 polymer ?
#
loop_
_entity_poly.entity_id
_entity_poly.type
_entity_poly.pdbx_seq_one_letter_code
_entity_poly.pdbx_strand_id
1 'polypeptide(L)'
;MSDEYKMVVIGGGAAGLTASAFAGEVGAKVALIEKAHLGGDCTWVGCVPSKALLKVAKVAHEMRVADDYGIVPVTPQVDMTKVKAFVKRAIHEVYEGETPEVFTNRGVEVIEGYAQFIDPHTVEVNGRQLRSKNFVIATGARPLIAPIPGLDEIDYFTNETFFDNERLPEHLVIMGAGAIGMEMAQAYNRLGAKVTVIGADVMPRDDRDAVTTIKTVFEREGVTIVEDYVDKLEKGEGDTFTAHTRENGSIEG
;
A
#
# COMPACT_ATOMS: atom_id res chain seq x y z
N MET A 1 -1.87 -40.06 -1.08
CA MET A 1 -0.40 -40.02 -1.04
C MET A 1 -0.01 -38.57 -0.88
N SER A 2 0.87 -38.22 0.07
CA SER A 2 1.35 -36.86 0.24
C SER A 2 2.44 -36.54 -0.78
N ASP A 3 2.37 -35.37 -1.42
CA ASP A 3 3.43 -34.91 -2.32
C ASP A 3 4.61 -34.36 -1.51
N GLU A 4 5.81 -34.86 -1.78
CA GLU A 4 7.01 -34.43 -1.08
C GLU A 4 7.75 -33.31 -1.83
N TYR A 5 8.00 -32.19 -1.14
CA TYR A 5 8.70 -31.00 -1.64
C TYR A 5 9.99 -30.74 -0.86
N LYS A 6 10.94 -30.10 -1.51
CA LYS A 6 12.14 -29.61 -0.85
C LYS A 6 11.81 -28.38 0.02
N MET A 7 10.86 -27.55 -0.45
CA MET A 7 10.36 -26.37 0.26
C MET A 7 8.90 -26.12 -0.11
N VAL A 8 8.10 -25.73 0.87
CA VAL A 8 6.75 -25.19 0.67
C VAL A 8 6.72 -23.75 1.16
N VAL A 9 6.28 -22.85 0.29
CA VAL A 9 6.14 -21.42 0.57
C VAL A 9 4.66 -21.09 0.71
N ILE A 10 4.27 -20.42 1.78
CA ILE A 10 2.91 -20.02 2.07
C ILE A 10 2.80 -18.50 1.99
N GLY A 11 2.11 -18.00 0.98
CA GLY A 11 1.97 -16.60 0.64
C GLY A 11 2.81 -16.20 -0.58
N GLY A 12 2.14 -15.68 -1.60
CA GLY A 12 2.69 -15.28 -2.90
C GLY A 12 3.00 -13.78 -3.01
N GLY A 13 3.27 -13.10 -1.91
CA GLY A 13 3.77 -11.73 -1.90
C GLY A 13 5.28 -11.66 -2.15
N ALA A 14 5.87 -10.45 -2.06
CA ALA A 14 7.27 -10.20 -2.40
C ALA A 14 8.27 -11.19 -1.77
N ALA A 15 8.09 -11.54 -0.49
CA ALA A 15 8.97 -12.50 0.19
C ALA A 15 8.80 -13.92 -0.35
N GLY A 16 7.54 -14.36 -0.55
CA GLY A 16 7.24 -15.70 -1.05
C GLY A 16 7.65 -15.89 -2.51
N LEU A 17 7.40 -14.90 -3.35
CA LEU A 17 7.84 -14.89 -4.76
C LEU A 17 9.36 -15.00 -4.86
N THR A 18 10.08 -14.18 -4.10
CA THR A 18 11.56 -14.20 -4.10
C THR A 18 12.11 -15.56 -3.63
N ALA A 19 11.58 -16.07 -2.51
CA ALA A 19 12.05 -17.34 -1.95
C ALA A 19 11.76 -18.51 -2.89
N SER A 20 10.55 -18.57 -3.46
CA SER A 20 10.15 -19.67 -4.34
C SER A 20 10.89 -19.64 -5.67
N ALA A 21 11.02 -18.45 -6.30
CA ALA A 21 11.74 -18.30 -7.56
C ALA A 21 13.20 -18.76 -7.41
N PHE A 22 13.91 -18.23 -6.40
CA PHE A 22 15.31 -18.61 -6.16
C PHE A 22 15.47 -20.12 -5.94
N ALA A 23 14.61 -20.72 -5.13
CA ALA A 23 14.69 -22.15 -4.86
C ALA A 23 14.33 -23.01 -6.10
N GLY A 24 13.38 -22.59 -6.93
CA GLY A 24 13.06 -23.24 -8.19
C GLY A 24 14.18 -23.16 -9.21
N GLU A 25 14.81 -21.99 -9.38
CA GLU A 25 15.92 -21.76 -10.30
C GLU A 25 17.17 -22.62 -9.96
N VAL A 26 17.39 -22.94 -8.69
CA VAL A 26 18.47 -23.87 -8.29
C VAL A 26 18.03 -25.34 -8.35
N GLY A 27 16.88 -25.65 -8.92
CA GLY A 27 16.39 -27.01 -9.18
C GLY A 27 15.73 -27.68 -7.97
N ALA A 28 15.35 -26.95 -6.94
CA ALA A 28 14.57 -27.54 -5.85
C ALA A 28 13.11 -27.75 -6.27
N LYS A 29 12.49 -28.86 -5.84
CA LYS A 29 11.05 -29.06 -5.97
C LYS A 29 10.32 -28.16 -4.95
N VAL A 30 9.67 -27.11 -5.42
CA VAL A 30 9.02 -26.07 -4.61
C VAL A 30 7.53 -26.02 -4.89
N ALA A 31 6.72 -25.89 -3.84
CA ALA A 31 5.32 -25.47 -3.96
C ALA A 31 5.18 -24.06 -3.36
N LEU A 32 4.47 -23.18 -4.07
CA LEU A 32 4.06 -21.86 -3.62
C LEU A 32 2.54 -21.85 -3.51
N ILE A 33 2.02 -21.62 -2.31
CA ILE A 33 0.58 -21.58 -2.04
C ILE A 33 0.16 -20.14 -1.84
N GLU A 34 -0.81 -19.67 -2.65
CA GLU A 34 -1.39 -18.33 -2.52
C GLU A 34 -2.91 -18.40 -2.54
N LYS A 35 -3.56 -17.69 -1.62
CA LYS A 35 -5.02 -17.70 -1.48
C LYS A 35 -5.76 -16.73 -2.40
N ALA A 36 -5.05 -15.75 -2.96
CA ALA A 36 -5.62 -14.69 -3.80
C ALA A 36 -4.78 -14.54 -5.08
N HIS A 37 -3.97 -13.49 -5.17
CA HIS A 37 -3.17 -13.20 -6.35
C HIS A 37 -1.69 -13.13 -5.99
N LEU A 38 -0.83 -13.66 -6.86
CA LEU A 38 0.61 -13.46 -6.75
C LEU A 38 0.95 -11.97 -6.84
N GLY A 39 2.06 -11.54 -6.24
CA GLY A 39 2.46 -10.13 -6.13
C GLY A 39 2.23 -9.56 -4.72
N GLY A 40 1.15 -10.00 -4.06
CA GLY A 40 0.79 -9.55 -2.72
C GLY A 40 0.59 -8.04 -2.63
N ASP A 41 0.72 -7.48 -1.42
CA ASP A 41 0.48 -6.06 -1.17
C ASP A 41 1.37 -5.14 -2.00
N CYS A 42 2.63 -5.53 -2.25
CA CYS A 42 3.55 -4.70 -3.02
C CYS A 42 3.02 -4.40 -4.42
N THR A 43 2.54 -5.40 -5.13
CA THR A 43 2.06 -5.27 -6.51
C THR A 43 0.66 -4.67 -6.56
N TRP A 44 -0.25 -5.08 -5.68
CA TRP A 44 -1.67 -4.75 -5.80
C TRP A 44 -2.09 -3.49 -5.05
N VAL A 45 -1.56 -3.27 -3.84
CA VAL A 45 -2.04 -2.21 -2.92
C VAL A 45 -0.91 -1.46 -2.20
N GLY A 46 0.33 -1.62 -2.64
CA GLY A 46 1.51 -1.06 -1.98
C GLY A 46 2.45 -0.32 -2.92
N CYS A 47 3.60 -0.93 -3.18
CA CYS A 47 4.72 -0.27 -3.87
C CYS A 47 4.37 0.18 -5.29
N VAL A 48 3.77 -0.70 -6.08
CA VAL A 48 3.48 -0.39 -7.50
C VAL A 48 2.45 0.71 -7.63
N PRO A 49 1.24 0.59 -7.04
CA PRO A 49 0.24 1.65 -7.16
C PRO A 49 0.69 2.97 -6.53
N SER A 50 1.41 2.95 -5.39
CA SER A 50 1.88 4.18 -4.77
C SER A 50 2.90 4.91 -5.65
N LYS A 51 3.86 4.20 -6.25
CA LYS A 51 4.87 4.82 -7.13
C LYS A 51 4.26 5.31 -8.44
N ALA A 52 3.25 4.62 -8.96
CA ALA A 52 2.47 5.10 -10.10
C ALA A 52 1.73 6.40 -9.77
N LEU A 53 1.04 6.46 -8.62
CA LEU A 53 0.34 7.66 -8.15
C LEU A 53 1.32 8.83 -7.91
N LEU A 54 2.45 8.57 -7.25
CA LEU A 54 3.51 9.57 -7.02
C LEU A 54 4.08 10.10 -8.34
N LYS A 55 4.18 9.28 -9.39
CA LYS A 55 4.58 9.75 -10.71
C LYS A 55 3.60 10.75 -11.29
N VAL A 56 2.29 10.50 -11.18
CA VAL A 56 1.26 11.45 -11.61
C VAL A 56 1.34 12.74 -10.81
N ALA A 57 1.44 12.62 -9.47
CA ALA A 57 1.57 13.76 -8.57
C ALA A 57 2.81 14.61 -8.87
N LYS A 58 3.94 13.96 -9.19
CA LYS A 58 5.16 14.64 -9.61
C LYS A 58 4.94 15.46 -10.89
N VAL A 59 4.29 14.89 -11.90
CA VAL A 59 3.97 15.62 -13.14
C VAL A 59 3.08 16.84 -12.84
N ALA A 60 2.05 16.67 -12.02
CA ALA A 60 1.17 17.77 -11.63
C ALA A 60 1.92 18.88 -10.87
N HIS A 61 2.89 18.52 -10.03
CA HIS A 61 3.75 19.47 -9.33
C HIS A 61 4.69 20.20 -10.31
N GLU A 62 5.39 19.48 -11.16
CA GLU A 62 6.31 20.04 -12.17
C GLU A 62 5.59 21.03 -13.11
N MET A 63 4.34 20.79 -13.46
CA MET A 63 3.53 21.74 -14.24
C MET A 63 3.31 23.08 -13.52
N ARG A 64 3.19 23.06 -12.18
CA ARG A 64 2.98 24.29 -11.38
C ARG A 64 4.24 25.09 -11.13
N VAL A 65 5.39 24.41 -11.01
CA VAL A 65 6.70 25.02 -10.72
C VAL A 65 7.59 25.12 -11.97
N ALA A 66 7.00 25.04 -13.14
CA ALA A 66 7.71 25.04 -14.43
C ALA A 66 8.51 26.31 -14.70
N ASP A 67 8.18 27.43 -14.05
CA ASP A 67 8.90 28.69 -14.12
C ASP A 67 10.32 28.61 -13.54
N ASP A 68 10.58 27.74 -12.59
CA ASP A 68 11.94 27.45 -12.11
C ASP A 68 12.88 26.99 -13.26
N TYR A 69 12.29 26.47 -14.35
CA TYR A 69 13.00 25.99 -15.54
C TYR A 69 12.80 26.90 -16.76
N GLY A 70 12.20 28.08 -16.59
CA GLY A 70 11.91 29.01 -17.70
C GLY A 70 10.73 28.58 -18.59
N ILE A 71 9.85 27.73 -18.12
CA ILE A 71 8.64 27.26 -18.80
C ILE A 71 7.43 27.92 -18.14
N VAL A 72 6.46 28.34 -18.93
CA VAL A 72 5.22 28.94 -18.38
C VAL A 72 4.47 27.92 -17.51
N PRO A 73 4.24 28.16 -16.22
CA PRO A 73 3.56 27.23 -15.35
C PRO A 73 2.08 27.11 -15.70
N VAL A 74 1.53 25.94 -15.45
CA VAL A 74 0.11 25.64 -15.72
C VAL A 74 -0.47 24.91 -14.51
N THR A 75 -1.65 25.34 -14.06
CA THR A 75 -2.41 24.58 -13.05
C THR A 75 -3.06 23.37 -13.73
N PRO A 76 -2.65 22.15 -13.40
CA PRO A 76 -3.21 20.97 -14.03
C PRO A 76 -4.66 20.74 -13.60
N GLN A 77 -5.48 20.27 -14.52
CA GLN A 77 -6.79 19.69 -14.21
C GLN A 77 -6.62 18.17 -14.05
N VAL A 78 -6.94 17.66 -12.87
CA VAL A 78 -6.76 16.26 -12.53
C VAL A 78 -8.06 15.49 -12.72
N ASP A 79 -8.01 14.43 -13.52
CA ASP A 79 -9.08 13.47 -13.73
C ASP A 79 -8.71 12.16 -13.01
N MET A 80 -9.29 11.95 -11.83
CA MET A 80 -8.96 10.80 -10.98
C MET A 80 -9.34 9.46 -11.61
N THR A 81 -10.34 9.41 -12.50
CA THR A 81 -10.66 8.18 -13.24
C THR A 81 -9.50 7.77 -14.16
N LYS A 82 -8.86 8.76 -14.82
CA LYS A 82 -7.67 8.51 -15.64
C LYS A 82 -6.43 8.20 -14.81
N VAL A 83 -6.30 8.84 -13.64
CA VAL A 83 -5.23 8.52 -12.67
C VAL A 83 -5.35 7.06 -12.23
N LYS A 84 -6.53 6.63 -11.81
CA LYS A 84 -6.80 5.23 -11.45
C LYS A 84 -6.50 4.28 -12.62
N ALA A 85 -6.90 4.61 -13.82
CA ALA A 85 -6.62 3.80 -15.01
C ALA A 85 -5.10 3.66 -15.26
N PHE A 86 -4.34 4.75 -15.06
CA PHE A 86 -2.86 4.72 -15.14
C PHE A 86 -2.25 3.82 -14.07
N VAL A 87 -2.70 3.94 -12.82
CA VAL A 87 -2.23 3.10 -11.70
C VAL A 87 -2.54 1.63 -11.96
N LYS A 88 -3.76 1.29 -12.41
CA LYS A 88 -4.13 -0.09 -12.75
C LYS A 88 -3.29 -0.66 -13.89
N ARG A 89 -2.98 0.13 -14.90
CA ARG A 89 -2.08 -0.30 -15.98
C ARG A 89 -0.69 -0.63 -15.46
N ALA A 90 -0.12 0.21 -14.59
CA ALA A 90 1.18 -0.06 -13.98
C ALA A 90 1.18 -1.35 -13.14
N ILE A 91 0.09 -1.62 -12.41
CA ILE A 91 -0.08 -2.88 -11.66
C ILE A 91 -0.05 -4.07 -12.64
N HIS A 92 -0.81 -4.02 -13.73
CA HIS A 92 -0.87 -5.11 -14.71
C HIS A 92 0.48 -5.35 -15.40
N GLU A 93 1.19 -4.28 -15.78
CA GLU A 93 2.53 -4.38 -16.40
C GLU A 93 3.53 -5.11 -15.47
N VAL A 94 3.49 -4.85 -14.17
CA VAL A 94 4.33 -5.57 -13.20
C VAL A 94 3.86 -7.01 -13.01
N TYR A 95 2.54 -7.21 -12.90
CA TYR A 95 1.96 -8.54 -12.70
C TYR A 95 2.22 -9.50 -13.85
N GLU A 96 2.42 -9.03 -15.09
CA GLU A 96 2.84 -9.88 -16.21
C GLU A 96 4.12 -10.70 -15.91
N GLY A 97 5.00 -10.17 -15.07
CA GLY A 97 6.20 -10.86 -14.57
C GLY A 97 5.98 -11.76 -13.35
N GLU A 98 4.79 -11.76 -12.78
CA GLU A 98 4.46 -12.43 -11.51
C GLU A 98 3.33 -13.47 -11.66
N THR A 99 2.95 -13.83 -12.88
CA THR A 99 1.86 -14.79 -13.13
C THR A 99 2.24 -16.21 -12.69
N PRO A 100 1.27 -17.08 -12.39
CA PRO A 100 1.53 -18.49 -12.08
C PRO A 100 2.34 -19.21 -13.15
N GLU A 101 2.15 -18.87 -14.42
CA GLU A 101 2.90 -19.44 -15.55
C GLU A 101 4.39 -19.07 -15.49
N VAL A 102 4.70 -17.82 -15.19
CA VAL A 102 6.11 -17.36 -15.03
C VAL A 102 6.81 -18.16 -13.94
N PHE A 103 6.15 -18.39 -12.81
CA PHE A 103 6.72 -19.17 -11.70
C PHE A 103 6.81 -20.66 -12.01
N THR A 104 5.84 -21.21 -12.73
CA THR A 104 5.89 -22.60 -13.21
C THR A 104 7.10 -22.82 -14.13
N ASN A 105 7.37 -21.87 -15.03
CA ASN A 105 8.55 -21.90 -15.91
C ASN A 105 9.90 -21.81 -15.14
N ARG A 106 9.86 -21.30 -13.89
CA ARG A 106 11.01 -21.30 -12.97
C ARG A 106 11.11 -22.54 -12.08
N GLY A 107 10.29 -23.56 -12.33
CA GLY A 107 10.28 -24.82 -11.57
C GLY A 107 9.50 -24.76 -10.25
N VAL A 108 8.62 -23.77 -10.08
CA VAL A 108 7.76 -23.63 -8.91
C VAL A 108 6.35 -24.12 -9.23
N GLU A 109 5.81 -25.03 -8.45
CA GLU A 109 4.40 -25.39 -8.53
C GLU A 109 3.57 -24.36 -7.77
N VAL A 110 2.77 -23.57 -8.49
CA VAL A 110 1.86 -22.60 -7.89
C VAL A 110 0.51 -23.26 -7.61
N ILE A 111 0.05 -23.14 -6.36
CA ILE A 111 -1.22 -23.72 -5.90
C ILE A 111 -2.08 -22.59 -5.33
N GLU A 112 -3.19 -22.31 -6.00
CA GLU A 112 -4.19 -21.38 -5.47
C GLU A 112 -4.98 -22.05 -4.35
N GLY A 113 -5.04 -21.44 -3.19
CA GLY A 113 -5.82 -21.94 -2.06
C GLY A 113 -5.29 -21.47 -0.71
N TYR A 114 -6.03 -21.87 0.32
CA TYR A 114 -5.69 -21.57 1.71
C TYR A 114 -4.93 -22.74 2.33
N ALA A 115 -3.71 -22.49 2.80
CA ALA A 115 -2.86 -23.51 3.42
C ALA A 115 -3.18 -23.64 4.92
N GLN A 116 -3.30 -24.89 5.39
CA GLN A 116 -3.44 -25.20 6.81
C GLN A 116 -2.41 -26.25 7.23
N PHE A 117 -1.65 -25.99 8.29
CA PHE A 117 -0.78 -27.01 8.87
C PHE A 117 -1.61 -28.07 9.58
N ILE A 118 -1.36 -29.34 9.24
CA ILE A 118 -1.94 -30.49 9.94
C ILE A 118 -0.93 -31.16 10.87
N ASP A 119 0.36 -30.99 10.60
CA ASP A 119 1.47 -31.34 11.47
C ASP A 119 2.69 -30.45 11.14
N PRO A 120 3.81 -30.50 11.90
CA PRO A 120 5.00 -29.65 11.65
C PRO A 120 5.66 -29.83 10.27
N HIS A 121 5.31 -30.87 9.54
CA HIS A 121 5.92 -31.23 8.25
C HIS A 121 4.90 -31.36 7.11
N THR A 122 3.62 -31.11 7.37
CA THR A 122 2.55 -31.28 6.38
C THR A 122 1.56 -30.13 6.43
N VAL A 123 1.30 -29.54 5.26
CA VAL A 123 0.21 -28.59 5.05
C VAL A 123 -0.84 -29.21 4.14
N GLU A 124 -2.10 -28.86 4.37
CA GLU A 124 -3.21 -29.19 3.49
C GLU A 124 -3.69 -27.94 2.75
N VAL A 125 -3.96 -28.10 1.45
CA VAL A 125 -4.58 -27.09 0.59
C VAL A 125 -5.52 -27.80 -0.38
N ASN A 126 -6.79 -27.41 -0.41
CA ASN A 126 -7.82 -27.98 -1.28
C ASN A 126 -7.93 -29.53 -1.18
N GLY A 127 -7.79 -30.08 0.02
CA GLY A 127 -7.81 -31.54 0.26
C GLY A 127 -6.54 -32.29 -0.18
N ARG A 128 -5.51 -31.59 -0.66
CA ARG A 128 -4.21 -32.14 -1.05
C ARG A 128 -3.19 -31.89 0.07
N GLN A 129 -2.44 -32.91 0.44
CA GLN A 129 -1.41 -32.84 1.46
C GLN A 129 -0.03 -32.67 0.84
N LEU A 130 0.67 -31.62 1.21
CA LEU A 130 2.02 -31.28 0.79
C LEU A 130 2.97 -31.45 1.97
N ARG A 131 3.98 -32.29 1.79
CA ARG A 131 4.96 -32.60 2.82
C ARG A 131 6.31 -31.96 2.54
N SER A 132 6.91 -31.34 3.56
CA SER A 132 8.26 -30.77 3.47
C SER A 132 8.94 -30.76 4.83
N LYS A 133 10.27 -30.67 4.80
CA LYS A 133 11.08 -30.34 5.99
C LYS A 133 11.29 -28.85 6.15
N ASN A 134 11.03 -28.05 5.09
CA ASN A 134 11.30 -26.61 5.07
C ASN A 134 10.03 -25.87 4.62
N PHE A 135 9.56 -24.98 5.47
CA PHE A 135 8.46 -24.07 5.18
C PHE A 135 8.91 -22.63 5.27
N VAL A 136 8.46 -21.81 4.32
CA VAL A 136 8.56 -20.35 4.38
C VAL A 136 7.15 -19.81 4.59
N ILE A 137 6.92 -19.17 5.74
CA ILE A 137 5.65 -18.52 6.06
C ILE A 137 5.80 -17.05 5.68
N ALA A 138 5.18 -16.65 4.57
CA ALA A 138 5.26 -15.32 3.97
C ALA A 138 3.86 -14.73 3.76
N THR A 139 2.98 -14.92 4.75
CA THR A 139 1.55 -14.61 4.66
C THR A 139 1.19 -13.13 4.73
N GLY A 140 2.21 -12.25 4.90
CA GLY A 140 2.03 -10.81 4.97
C GLY A 140 1.32 -10.32 6.24
N ALA A 141 0.73 -9.14 6.14
CA ALA A 141 -0.01 -8.48 7.21
C ALA A 141 -1.26 -7.80 6.62
N ARG A 142 -2.08 -7.24 7.48
CA ARG A 142 -3.20 -6.36 7.11
C ARG A 142 -3.06 -5.03 7.82
N PRO A 143 -3.64 -3.94 7.30
CA PRO A 143 -3.68 -2.66 7.99
C PRO A 143 -4.38 -2.83 9.35
N LEU A 144 -3.76 -2.27 10.38
CA LEU A 144 -4.38 -2.16 11.68
C LEU A 144 -5.39 -1.01 11.66
N ILE A 145 -6.65 -1.32 11.85
CA ILE A 145 -7.69 -0.31 12.04
C ILE A 145 -7.69 0.07 13.52
N ALA A 146 -7.30 1.30 13.81
CA ALA A 146 -7.33 1.81 15.17
C ALA A 146 -8.78 1.89 15.70
N PRO A 147 -9.04 1.50 16.95
CA PRO A 147 -10.38 1.56 17.53
C PRO A 147 -10.71 2.99 17.97
N ILE A 148 -10.87 3.89 16.98
CA ILE A 148 -11.22 5.30 17.21
C ILE A 148 -12.74 5.42 17.22
N PRO A 149 -13.35 5.94 18.31
CA PRO A 149 -14.79 6.18 18.37
C PRO A 149 -15.29 7.02 17.19
N GLY A 150 -16.34 6.56 16.51
CA GLY A 150 -16.94 7.20 15.33
C GLY A 150 -16.28 6.87 13.99
N LEU A 151 -15.21 6.08 13.96
CA LEU A 151 -14.57 5.68 12.70
C LEU A 151 -15.48 4.80 11.82
N ASP A 152 -16.32 3.99 12.43
CA ASP A 152 -17.29 3.12 11.77
C ASP A 152 -18.53 3.87 11.20
N GLU A 153 -18.67 5.15 11.52
CA GLU A 153 -19.75 6.01 11.02
C GLU A 153 -19.37 6.82 9.77
N ILE A 154 -18.08 6.82 9.40
CA ILE A 154 -17.55 7.58 8.26
C ILE A 154 -16.94 6.63 7.22
N ASP A 155 -16.92 7.08 5.97
CA ASP A 155 -16.20 6.39 4.90
C ASP A 155 -14.70 6.70 5.02
N TYR A 156 -13.86 5.65 5.04
CA TYR A 156 -12.42 5.81 5.09
C TYR A 156 -11.69 4.82 4.18
N PHE A 157 -10.48 5.17 3.84
CA PHE A 157 -9.58 4.33 3.05
C PHE A 157 -8.51 3.68 3.94
N THR A 158 -8.14 2.47 3.55
CA THR A 158 -6.86 1.86 3.94
C THR A 158 -5.97 1.75 2.70
N ASN A 159 -4.72 1.30 2.87
CA ASN A 159 -3.88 0.99 1.70
C ASN A 159 -4.53 -0.05 0.76
N GLU A 160 -5.39 -0.93 1.25
CA GLU A 160 -6.09 -1.93 0.44
C GLU A 160 -7.16 -1.32 -0.48
N THR A 161 -7.74 -0.16 -0.13
CA THR A 161 -8.84 0.48 -0.88
C THR A 161 -8.50 1.82 -1.50
N PHE A 162 -7.41 2.46 -1.06
CA PHE A 162 -7.05 3.83 -1.41
C PHE A 162 -6.82 4.05 -2.92
N PHE A 163 -6.23 3.08 -3.60
CA PHE A 163 -5.91 3.18 -5.03
C PHE A 163 -7.10 2.93 -5.96
N ASP A 164 -8.25 2.56 -5.41
CA ASP A 164 -9.50 2.45 -6.13
C ASP A 164 -10.32 3.75 -6.15
N ASN A 165 -9.87 4.78 -5.42
CA ASN A 165 -10.54 6.06 -5.36
C ASN A 165 -10.57 6.77 -6.73
N GLU A 166 -11.76 7.23 -7.13
CA GLU A 166 -12.02 7.95 -8.38
C GLU A 166 -12.34 9.45 -8.15
N ARG A 167 -12.27 9.91 -6.91
CA ARG A 167 -12.57 11.29 -6.53
C ARG A 167 -11.33 11.96 -5.94
N LEU A 168 -11.08 13.20 -6.32
CA LEU A 168 -10.15 14.05 -5.62
C LEU A 168 -10.93 14.73 -4.48
N PRO A 169 -10.68 14.40 -3.21
CA PRO A 169 -11.36 15.04 -2.10
C PRO A 169 -10.96 16.52 -2.02
N GLU A 170 -11.87 17.38 -1.57
CA GLU A 170 -11.51 18.77 -1.27
C GLU A 170 -10.52 18.85 -0.12
N HIS A 171 -10.73 18.03 0.91
CA HIS A 171 -9.82 17.88 2.04
C HIS A 171 -9.63 16.40 2.38
N LEU A 172 -8.40 15.95 2.38
CA LEU A 172 -8.01 14.61 2.80
C LEU A 172 -7.31 14.68 4.16
N VAL A 173 -7.89 14.00 5.14
CA VAL A 173 -7.25 13.83 6.46
C VAL A 173 -6.63 12.44 6.52
N ILE A 174 -5.34 12.38 6.80
CA ILE A 174 -4.58 11.12 6.91
C ILE A 174 -4.22 10.88 8.37
N MET A 175 -4.70 9.77 8.91
CA MET A 175 -4.35 9.33 10.26
C MET A 175 -3.17 8.37 10.21
N GLY A 176 -2.02 8.86 10.67
CA GLY A 176 -0.75 8.15 10.68
C GLY A 176 0.31 8.83 9.82
N ALA A 177 1.31 9.42 10.48
CA ALA A 177 2.42 10.13 9.87
C ALA A 177 3.65 9.23 9.57
N GLY A 178 3.42 7.95 9.29
CA GLY A 178 4.45 7.02 8.81
C GLY A 178 4.73 7.21 7.32
N ALA A 179 5.69 6.45 6.77
CA ALA A 179 6.13 6.59 5.38
C ALA A 179 4.98 6.53 4.36
N ILE A 180 4.05 5.60 4.50
CA ILE A 180 2.88 5.47 3.60
C ILE A 180 2.00 6.71 3.69
N GLY A 181 1.66 7.15 4.91
CA GLY A 181 0.80 8.33 5.11
C GLY A 181 1.43 9.59 4.50
N MET A 182 2.74 9.78 4.70
CA MET A 182 3.47 10.91 4.14
C MET A 182 3.55 10.84 2.60
N GLU A 183 3.82 9.68 2.00
CA GLU A 183 3.79 9.52 0.54
C GLU A 183 2.41 9.89 -0.04
N MET A 184 1.33 9.40 0.56
CA MET A 184 -0.03 9.68 0.09
C MET A 184 -0.42 11.14 0.31
N ALA A 185 0.01 11.74 1.42
CA ALA A 185 -0.19 13.15 1.68
C ALA A 185 0.41 14.04 0.58
N GLN A 186 1.67 13.80 0.24
CA GLN A 186 2.32 14.55 -0.83
C GLN A 186 1.64 14.31 -2.18
N ALA A 187 1.27 13.06 -2.48
CA ALA A 187 0.60 12.73 -3.73
C ALA A 187 -0.70 13.53 -3.90
N TYR A 188 -1.59 13.45 -2.93
CA TYR A 188 -2.89 14.11 -3.03
C TYR A 188 -2.81 15.64 -2.95
N ASN A 189 -1.92 16.17 -2.14
CA ASN A 189 -1.64 17.61 -2.11
C ASN A 189 -1.18 18.11 -3.49
N ARG A 190 -0.25 17.42 -4.12
CA ARG A 190 0.23 17.74 -5.47
C ARG A 190 -0.84 17.55 -6.56
N LEU A 191 -1.82 16.67 -6.36
CA LEU A 191 -2.97 16.52 -7.23
C LEU A 191 -4.00 17.63 -7.04
N GLY A 192 -3.97 18.36 -5.93
CA GLY A 192 -4.79 19.54 -5.67
C GLY A 192 -5.77 19.44 -4.50
N ALA A 193 -5.73 18.35 -3.74
CA ALA A 193 -6.47 18.26 -2.48
C ALA A 193 -5.80 19.12 -1.38
N LYS A 194 -6.56 19.70 -0.49
CA LYS A 194 -6.05 20.11 0.82
C LYS A 194 -5.73 18.86 1.62
N VAL A 195 -4.59 18.83 2.30
CA VAL A 195 -4.19 17.64 3.06
C VAL A 195 -3.77 18.00 4.48
N THR A 196 -4.30 17.26 5.44
CA THR A 196 -3.86 17.28 6.84
C THR A 196 -3.42 15.88 7.24
N VAL A 197 -2.21 15.77 7.77
CA VAL A 197 -1.68 14.53 8.36
C VAL A 197 -1.73 14.66 9.88
N ILE A 198 -2.32 13.68 10.54
CA ILE A 198 -2.38 13.62 12.01
C ILE A 198 -1.61 12.37 12.46
N GLY A 199 -0.63 12.56 13.34
CA GLY A 199 0.12 11.43 13.91
C GLY A 199 1.04 11.88 15.04
N ALA A 200 1.19 11.07 16.05
CA ALA A 200 1.92 11.42 17.27
C ALA A 200 3.40 11.81 17.05
N ASP A 201 4.01 11.26 16.02
CA ASP A 201 5.37 11.60 15.58
C ASP A 201 5.47 11.33 14.07
N VAL A 202 6.20 12.16 13.37
CA VAL A 202 6.43 12.02 11.93
C VAL A 202 7.58 11.07 11.68
N MET A 203 7.30 9.98 10.92
CA MET A 203 8.29 8.99 10.51
C MET A 203 9.21 8.56 11.67
N PRO A 204 8.67 8.01 12.77
CA PRO A 204 9.39 7.81 14.04
C PRO A 204 10.58 6.85 13.97
N ARG A 205 10.69 6.07 12.89
CA ARG A 205 11.76 5.09 12.68
C ARG A 205 12.88 5.57 11.77
N ASP A 206 12.74 6.79 11.22
CA ASP A 206 13.64 7.35 10.24
C ASP A 206 14.61 8.35 10.89
N ASP A 207 15.68 8.68 10.16
CA ASP A 207 16.68 9.65 10.59
C ASP A 207 16.05 11.03 10.83
N ARG A 208 16.33 11.66 11.96
CA ARG A 208 15.69 12.93 12.38
C ARG A 208 16.03 14.10 11.48
N ASP A 209 17.23 14.17 10.92
CA ASP A 209 17.62 15.23 10.01
C ASP A 209 16.86 15.09 8.67
N ALA A 210 16.70 13.85 8.19
CA ALA A 210 15.89 13.56 7.03
C ALA A 210 14.41 13.91 7.27
N VAL A 211 13.85 13.53 8.42
CA VAL A 211 12.47 13.88 8.81
C VAL A 211 12.27 15.40 8.87
N THR A 212 13.21 16.15 9.46
CA THR A 212 13.15 17.61 9.51
C THR A 212 13.11 18.21 8.11
N THR A 213 13.94 17.71 7.20
CA THR A 213 13.95 18.14 5.80
C THR A 213 12.62 17.86 5.12
N ILE A 214 12.07 16.67 5.32
CA ILE A 214 10.76 16.27 4.75
C ILE A 214 9.65 17.19 5.28
N LYS A 215 9.56 17.42 6.59
CA LYS A 215 8.58 18.32 7.19
C LYS A 215 8.62 19.70 6.56
N THR A 216 9.81 20.28 6.42
CA THR A 216 10.00 21.59 5.78
C THR A 216 9.48 21.61 4.33
N VAL A 217 9.70 20.53 3.57
CA VAL A 217 9.19 20.44 2.20
C VAL A 217 7.66 20.35 2.19
N PHE A 218 7.08 19.55 3.07
CA PHE A 218 5.63 19.37 3.15
C PHE A 218 4.92 20.66 3.56
N GLU A 219 5.44 21.36 4.56
CA GLU A 219 4.94 22.68 4.99
C GLU A 219 5.00 23.69 3.84
N ARG A 220 6.12 23.75 3.12
CA ARG A 220 6.28 24.61 1.95
C ARG A 220 5.31 24.26 0.82
N GLU A 221 4.99 23.00 0.63
CA GLU A 221 4.00 22.55 -0.35
C GLU A 221 2.54 22.71 0.14
N GLY A 222 2.32 23.15 1.39
CA GLY A 222 0.99 23.45 1.95
C GLY A 222 0.29 22.27 2.62
N VAL A 223 1.01 21.20 2.93
CA VAL A 223 0.48 20.09 3.75
C VAL A 223 0.50 20.50 5.21
N THR A 224 -0.62 20.36 5.89
CA THR A 224 -0.70 20.57 7.35
C THR A 224 -0.30 19.29 8.08
N ILE A 225 0.64 19.39 9.01
CA ILE A 225 1.07 18.29 9.87
C ILE A 225 0.68 18.60 11.30
N VAL A 226 -0.10 17.72 11.93
CA VAL A 226 -0.55 17.82 13.32
C VAL A 226 0.05 16.65 14.10
N GLU A 227 1.04 16.96 14.94
CA GLU A 227 1.68 15.96 15.80
C GLU A 227 0.81 15.73 17.03
N ASP A 228 -0.18 14.82 16.90
CA ASP A 228 -1.17 14.52 17.93
C ASP A 228 -1.84 13.16 17.69
N TYR A 229 -2.72 12.76 18.60
CA TYR A 229 -3.60 11.61 18.47
C TYR A 229 -5.03 12.05 18.17
N VAL A 230 -5.74 11.26 17.36
CA VAL A 230 -7.18 11.40 17.19
C VAL A 230 -7.87 10.61 18.29
N ASP A 231 -8.63 11.28 19.14
CA ASP A 231 -9.39 10.66 20.23
C ASP A 231 -10.79 10.24 19.80
N LYS A 232 -11.40 10.96 18.84
CA LYS A 232 -12.76 10.72 18.35
C LYS A 232 -12.97 11.29 16.96
N LEU A 233 -13.87 10.68 16.21
CA LEU A 233 -14.41 11.20 14.95
C LEU A 233 -15.90 11.45 15.11
N GLU A 234 -16.40 12.51 14.49
CA GLU A 234 -17.81 12.83 14.41
C GLU A 234 -18.21 13.02 12.96
N LYS A 235 -19.22 12.28 12.52
CA LYS A 235 -19.77 12.41 11.17
C LYS A 235 -20.48 13.75 11.03
N GLY A 236 -20.18 14.47 9.94
CA GLY A 236 -20.83 15.70 9.53
C GLY A 236 -21.94 15.45 8.51
N GLU A 237 -22.31 16.48 7.76
CA GLU A 237 -23.26 16.36 6.64
C GLU A 237 -22.56 15.82 5.39
N GLY A 238 -23.20 14.87 4.70
CA GLY A 238 -22.64 14.25 3.49
C GLY A 238 -21.38 13.44 3.77
N ASP A 239 -20.30 13.75 3.06
CA ASP A 239 -19.00 13.06 3.17
C ASP A 239 -18.05 13.79 4.16
N THR A 240 -18.53 14.78 4.93
CA THR A 240 -17.69 15.51 5.88
C THR A 240 -17.63 14.84 7.25
N PHE A 241 -16.58 15.14 7.99
CA PHE A 241 -16.40 14.69 9.38
C PHE A 241 -15.55 15.68 10.18
N THR A 242 -15.57 15.54 11.49
CA THR A 242 -14.70 16.28 12.41
C THR A 242 -13.81 15.29 13.17
N ALA A 243 -12.50 15.45 13.06
CA ALA A 243 -11.53 14.72 13.86
C ALA A 243 -11.16 15.56 15.10
N HIS A 244 -11.47 15.04 16.28
CA HIS A 244 -11.09 15.64 17.54
C HIS A 244 -9.73 15.09 17.96
N THR A 245 -8.76 15.97 18.09
CA THR A 245 -7.42 15.61 18.54
C THR A 245 -7.28 15.87 20.04
N ARG A 246 -6.30 15.23 20.64
CA ARG A 246 -6.10 15.27 22.10
C ARG A 246 -5.74 16.65 22.62
N GLU A 247 -4.85 17.36 21.92
CA GLU A 247 -4.25 18.61 22.38
C GLU A 247 -4.46 19.77 21.40
N ASN A 248 -4.63 19.49 20.10
CA ASN A 248 -4.66 20.50 19.03
C ASN A 248 -6.07 20.85 18.53
N GLY A 249 -7.11 20.48 19.26
CA GLY A 249 -8.51 20.83 18.95
C GLY A 249 -9.13 19.95 17.86
N SER A 250 -9.95 20.56 16.99
CA SER A 250 -10.74 19.83 15.99
C SER A 250 -10.33 20.18 14.58
N ILE A 251 -10.33 19.18 13.70
CA ILE A 251 -9.99 19.29 12.28
C ILE A 251 -11.18 18.78 11.48
N GLU A 252 -11.70 19.64 10.59
CA GLU A 252 -12.77 19.28 9.65
C GLU A 252 -12.13 18.64 8.40
N GLY A 253 -12.74 17.56 7.91
CA GLY A 253 -12.32 16.82 6.73
C GLY A 253 -13.46 16.45 5.82
#